data_b5566887f653f03894e5dcf8156e369b
#
_entry.id   b5566887f653f03894e5dcf8156e369b
#
_cell.length_a   1.000
_cell.length_b   1.000
_cell.length_c   1.000
_cell.angle_alpha   90.00
_cell.angle_beta   90.00
_cell.angle_gamma   90.00
#
_symmetry.space_group_name_H-M   'P 1'
#
loop_
_entity.id
_entity.type
_entity.pdbx_description
1 polymer ?
#
loop_
_entity_poly.entity_id
_entity_poly.type
_entity_poly.pdbx_seq_one_letter_code
_entity_poly.pdbx_strand_id
1 'polypeptide(L)'
;MECNTAYGGNRSTTEAHRRAISERGYDRIAAVDIMDEEGTMNIPVKDTKHIKYDIVGSHLANYDFMINLAHFKGHAMGGFGGVLKNASIGVASKSGKSYIHSGGRSTTNPWGGEQDPFLESMAAAAQAVHDYFGGKVLYINVMNNLSVDCDCDGNPSKPQMADIGILASTDPVALDKACLDLVFNHDNTTGDTAVPLQKRINDLHGTWTVEYGEQIGLGTQAYNLIDLDNQASVDRNISDKGTPVYNVYTVDGKRVLSMATAIDSLTAGVYIVNGQKQVVK
;
A
#
# COMPACT_ATOMS: atom_id res chain seq x y z
N MET A 1 -6.39 -3.60 -10.54
CA MET A 1 -5.43 -3.16 -11.57
C MET A 1 -4.10 -3.84 -11.33
N GLU A 2 -3.47 -4.34 -12.38
CA GLU A 2 -2.16 -5.01 -12.36
C GLU A 2 -1.37 -4.61 -13.62
N CYS A 3 -0.03 -4.82 -13.61
CA CYS A 3 0.81 -4.74 -14.80
C CYS A 3 1.72 -5.96 -14.89
N ASN A 4 2.11 -6.32 -16.10
CA ASN A 4 3.03 -7.43 -16.35
C ASN A 4 4.40 -7.18 -15.67
N THR A 5 5.09 -8.27 -15.26
CA THR A 5 6.42 -8.18 -14.62
C THR A 5 7.52 -7.99 -15.66
N ALA A 6 8.60 -7.28 -15.27
CA ALA A 6 9.77 -7.04 -16.12
C ALA A 6 10.73 -8.24 -16.21
N TYR A 7 10.58 -9.21 -15.36
CA TYR A 7 11.38 -10.44 -15.29
C TYR A 7 10.53 -11.67 -15.61
N GLY A 8 11.17 -12.82 -15.83
CA GLY A 8 10.50 -14.08 -16.13
C GLY A 8 9.57 -14.54 -15.01
N GLY A 9 8.68 -15.47 -15.34
CA GLY A 9 7.69 -16.03 -14.42
C GLY A 9 6.28 -16.01 -14.99
N ASN A 10 5.32 -16.41 -14.19
CA ASN A 10 3.92 -16.60 -14.58
C ASN A 10 3.13 -15.29 -14.77
N ARG A 11 3.76 -14.11 -14.63
CA ARG A 11 3.16 -12.79 -14.87
C ARG A 11 3.95 -11.95 -15.87
N SER A 12 4.85 -12.55 -16.63
CA SER A 12 5.71 -11.84 -17.58
C SER A 12 5.07 -11.55 -18.94
N THR A 13 3.94 -12.18 -19.24
CA THR A 13 3.09 -11.93 -20.41
C THR A 13 1.63 -11.85 -19.95
N THR A 14 0.81 -11.12 -20.69
CA THR A 14 -0.62 -10.96 -20.38
C THR A 14 -1.35 -12.31 -20.29
N GLU A 15 -1.08 -13.24 -21.20
CA GLU A 15 -1.69 -14.57 -21.16
C GLU A 15 -1.32 -15.35 -19.89
N ALA A 16 -0.03 -15.41 -19.55
CA ALA A 16 0.43 -16.09 -18.34
C ALA A 16 -0.10 -15.40 -17.07
N HIS A 17 -0.17 -14.07 -17.08
CA HIS A 17 -0.68 -13.28 -15.97
C HIS A 17 -2.18 -13.53 -15.73
N ARG A 18 -3.01 -13.53 -16.78
CA ARG A 18 -4.43 -13.88 -16.70
C ARG A 18 -4.65 -15.30 -16.18
N ARG A 19 -3.82 -16.25 -16.60
CA ARG A 19 -3.84 -17.62 -16.06
C ARG A 19 -3.55 -17.63 -14.57
N ALA A 20 -2.50 -16.93 -14.13
CA ALA A 20 -2.14 -16.83 -12.71
C ALA A 20 -3.25 -16.17 -11.86
N ILE A 21 -3.94 -15.16 -12.41
CA ILE A 21 -5.10 -14.51 -11.78
C ILE A 21 -6.22 -15.55 -11.56
N SER A 22 -6.56 -16.32 -12.58
CA SER A 22 -7.63 -17.31 -12.53
C SER A 22 -7.30 -18.50 -11.62
N GLU A 23 -6.08 -19.03 -11.69
CA GLU A 23 -5.59 -20.10 -10.82
C GLU A 23 -5.63 -19.73 -9.34
N ARG A 24 -5.45 -18.46 -9.02
CA ARG A 24 -5.51 -17.91 -7.65
C ARG A 24 -6.89 -17.41 -7.24
N GLY A 25 -7.85 -17.40 -8.15
CA GLY A 25 -9.25 -17.06 -7.91
C GLY A 25 -9.54 -15.57 -7.80
N TYR A 26 -8.63 -14.67 -8.19
CA TYR A 26 -8.86 -13.21 -8.12
C TYR A 26 -9.99 -12.76 -9.05
N ASP A 27 -10.12 -13.36 -10.22
CA ASP A 27 -11.20 -13.11 -11.20
C ASP A 27 -12.60 -13.50 -10.70
N ARG A 28 -12.68 -14.30 -9.63
CA ARG A 28 -13.95 -14.67 -8.97
C ARG A 28 -14.40 -13.62 -7.96
N ILE A 29 -13.49 -12.74 -7.53
CA ILE A 29 -13.74 -11.73 -6.50
C ILE A 29 -14.02 -10.38 -7.14
N ALA A 30 -13.26 -10.01 -8.17
CA ALA A 30 -13.37 -8.73 -8.87
C ALA A 30 -12.89 -8.86 -10.31
N ALA A 31 -13.32 -7.93 -11.18
CA ALA A 31 -12.71 -7.76 -12.49
C ALA A 31 -11.24 -7.35 -12.33
N VAL A 32 -10.34 -8.05 -13.02
CA VAL A 32 -8.91 -7.74 -13.01
C VAL A 32 -8.50 -7.16 -14.35
N ASP A 33 -7.97 -5.93 -14.29
CA ASP A 33 -7.44 -5.21 -15.43
C ASP A 33 -5.90 -5.31 -15.43
N ILE A 34 -5.31 -5.78 -16.53
CA ILE A 34 -3.86 -5.75 -16.80
C ILE A 34 -3.60 -4.50 -17.62
N MET A 35 -3.23 -3.42 -16.93
CA MET A 35 -3.20 -2.07 -17.50
C MET A 35 -2.25 -1.90 -18.69
N ASP A 36 -1.24 -2.73 -18.83
CA ASP A 36 -0.25 -2.68 -19.93
C ASP A 36 -0.49 -3.73 -21.03
N GLU A 37 -1.67 -4.37 -21.06
CA GLU A 37 -1.97 -5.39 -22.09
C GLU A 37 -2.21 -4.81 -23.48
N GLU A 38 -2.76 -3.62 -23.58
CA GLU A 38 -3.02 -2.91 -24.85
C GLU A 38 -1.98 -1.83 -25.17
N GLY A 39 -0.95 -1.70 -24.31
CA GLY A 39 0.13 -0.74 -24.51
C GLY A 39 0.50 0.07 -23.28
N THR A 40 1.29 1.09 -23.51
CA THR A 40 1.84 1.95 -22.46
C THR A 40 1.63 3.42 -22.77
N MET A 41 1.64 4.24 -21.72
CA MET A 41 1.70 5.69 -21.84
C MET A 41 2.76 6.26 -20.92
N ASN A 42 3.27 7.45 -21.25
CA ASN A 42 4.20 8.18 -20.41
C ASN A 42 3.42 9.22 -19.60
N ILE A 43 3.63 9.23 -18.28
CA ILE A 43 3.15 10.30 -17.41
C ILE A 43 4.31 11.19 -16.96
N PRO A 44 4.07 12.50 -16.73
CA PRO A 44 5.11 13.44 -16.34
C PRO A 44 5.71 13.09 -14.99
N VAL A 45 7.02 13.24 -14.85
CA VAL A 45 7.76 13.16 -13.60
C VAL A 45 8.27 14.55 -13.25
N LYS A 46 8.07 15.03 -12.03
CA LYS A 46 8.58 16.33 -11.56
C LYS A 46 10.07 16.28 -11.28
N ASP A 47 10.49 15.27 -10.54
CA ASP A 47 11.92 15.04 -10.30
C ASP A 47 12.55 14.21 -11.43
N THR A 48 13.21 14.88 -12.34
CA THR A 48 13.83 14.30 -13.53
C THR A 48 15.30 13.94 -13.34
N LYS A 49 15.76 13.74 -12.11
CA LYS A 49 17.17 13.41 -11.80
C LYS A 49 17.61 12.12 -12.50
N HIS A 50 16.81 11.07 -12.41
CA HIS A 50 17.10 9.76 -13.00
C HIS A 50 16.15 9.40 -14.13
N ILE A 51 14.84 9.42 -13.88
CA ILE A 51 13.83 9.11 -14.88
C ILE A 51 13.22 10.40 -15.45
N LYS A 52 12.93 10.44 -16.74
CA LYS A 52 12.39 11.63 -17.42
C LYS A 52 10.87 11.63 -17.52
N TYR A 53 10.28 10.45 -17.40
CA TYR A 53 8.85 10.16 -17.39
C TYR A 53 8.66 8.82 -16.70
N ASP A 54 7.47 8.55 -16.22
CA ASP A 54 7.11 7.19 -15.80
C ASP A 54 6.32 6.50 -16.92
N ILE A 55 6.63 5.24 -17.21
CA ILE A 55 6.00 4.44 -18.27
C ILE A 55 5.00 3.50 -17.62
N VAL A 56 3.74 3.89 -17.65
CA VAL A 56 2.63 3.14 -17.04
C VAL A 56 1.82 2.39 -18.07
N GLY A 57 0.96 1.46 -17.63
CA GLY A 57 -0.01 0.82 -18.54
C GLY A 57 -1.01 1.84 -19.08
N SER A 58 -1.39 1.72 -20.37
CA SER A 58 -2.30 2.67 -21.03
C SER A 58 -3.69 2.72 -20.39
N HIS A 59 -4.14 1.62 -19.77
CA HIS A 59 -5.43 1.56 -19.08
C HIS A 59 -5.49 2.39 -17.80
N LEU A 60 -4.37 2.92 -17.29
CA LEU A 60 -4.41 3.86 -16.17
C LEU A 60 -5.32 5.06 -16.45
N ALA A 61 -5.45 5.44 -17.73
CA ALA A 61 -6.33 6.53 -18.17
C ALA A 61 -7.83 6.26 -17.95
N ASN A 62 -8.23 5.05 -17.64
CA ASN A 62 -9.62 4.67 -17.40
C ASN A 62 -10.08 4.92 -15.96
N TYR A 63 -9.20 5.41 -15.09
CA TYR A 63 -9.45 5.52 -13.65
C TYR A 63 -9.29 6.96 -13.15
N ASP A 64 -10.22 7.41 -12.32
CA ASP A 64 -10.23 8.74 -11.71
C ASP A 64 -9.78 8.76 -10.24
N PHE A 65 -9.67 7.58 -9.63
CA PHE A 65 -9.30 7.39 -8.23
C PHE A 65 -8.57 6.05 -8.08
N MET A 66 -7.63 5.97 -7.15
CA MET A 66 -6.91 4.74 -6.86
C MET A 66 -6.94 4.40 -5.36
N ILE A 67 -7.21 3.13 -5.04
CA ILE A 67 -6.84 2.54 -3.76
C ILE A 67 -5.56 1.75 -3.99
N ASN A 68 -4.47 2.21 -3.40
CA ASN A 68 -3.19 1.52 -3.41
C ASN A 68 -3.12 0.60 -2.18
N LEU A 69 -3.43 -0.68 -2.40
CA LEU A 69 -3.42 -1.70 -1.37
C LEU A 69 -2.13 -2.51 -1.47
N ALA A 70 -1.21 -2.31 -0.55
CA ALA A 70 0.08 -2.98 -0.52
C ALA A 70 0.17 -3.97 0.66
N HIS A 71 0.82 -5.09 0.44
CA HIS A 71 1.35 -5.95 1.50
C HIS A 71 2.72 -5.43 1.90
N PHE A 72 2.88 -4.98 3.14
CA PHE A 72 4.17 -4.51 3.64
C PHE A 72 5.08 -5.69 4.01
N LYS A 73 6.32 -5.72 3.52
CA LYS A 73 7.31 -6.80 3.72
C LYS A 73 8.70 -6.36 3.29
N GLY A 74 9.69 -7.22 3.53
CA GLY A 74 11.02 -7.06 2.96
C GLY A 74 11.04 -7.18 1.43
N HIS A 75 12.13 -6.71 0.83
CA HIS A 75 12.34 -6.79 -0.60
C HIS A 75 13.84 -6.89 -0.95
N ALA A 76 14.18 -7.82 -1.87
CA ALA A 76 15.56 -8.14 -2.21
C ALA A 76 16.36 -7.00 -2.89
N MET A 77 15.67 -6.01 -3.47
CA MET A 77 16.32 -4.86 -4.12
C MET A 77 16.03 -3.54 -3.38
N GLY A 78 14.79 -3.29 -2.96
CA GLY A 78 14.39 -2.03 -2.34
C GLY A 78 14.50 -2.00 -0.82
N GLY A 79 14.99 -3.06 -0.18
CA GLY A 79 15.00 -3.19 1.29
C GLY A 79 13.64 -3.58 1.84
N PHE A 80 12.60 -2.84 1.51
CA PHE A 80 11.19 -3.16 1.82
C PHE A 80 10.28 -2.88 0.61
N GLY A 81 9.06 -3.36 0.71
CA GLY A 81 7.97 -3.04 -0.21
C GLY A 81 6.74 -2.61 0.57
N GLY A 82 6.33 -1.36 0.39
CA GLY A 82 5.12 -0.74 0.91
C GLY A 82 4.37 -0.01 -0.20
N VAL A 83 3.59 1.02 0.17
CA VAL A 83 2.76 1.75 -0.80
C VAL A 83 3.56 2.57 -1.80
N LEU A 84 4.74 3.09 -1.43
CA LEU A 84 5.63 3.79 -2.38
C LEU A 84 6.09 2.86 -3.50
N LYS A 85 6.56 1.66 -3.14
CA LYS A 85 6.93 0.64 -4.14
C LYS A 85 5.73 0.20 -4.96
N ASN A 86 4.57 0.03 -4.34
CA ASN A 86 3.37 -0.41 -5.05
C ASN A 86 2.85 0.67 -6.01
N ALA A 87 2.89 1.95 -5.62
CA ALA A 87 2.55 3.07 -6.50
C ALA A 87 3.50 3.18 -7.70
N SER A 88 4.80 2.99 -7.48
CA SER A 88 5.81 3.07 -8.54
C SER A 88 5.87 1.80 -9.38
N ILE A 89 6.49 0.74 -8.83
CA ILE A 89 6.73 -0.52 -9.55
C ILE A 89 5.43 -1.27 -9.88
N GLY A 90 4.41 -1.20 -9.01
CA GLY A 90 3.12 -1.87 -9.23
C GLY A 90 2.37 -1.30 -10.43
N VAL A 91 2.33 0.02 -10.55
CA VAL A 91 1.60 0.76 -11.61
C VAL A 91 2.38 0.83 -12.92
N ALA A 92 3.72 0.85 -12.83
CA ALA A 92 4.57 0.88 -14.02
C ALA A 92 4.34 -0.32 -14.93
N SER A 93 4.33 -0.10 -16.24
CA SER A 93 4.34 -1.16 -17.26
C SER A 93 5.61 -1.99 -17.17
N LYS A 94 5.66 -3.08 -17.94
CA LYS A 94 6.87 -3.92 -18.03
C LYS A 94 8.14 -3.10 -18.35
N SER A 95 8.07 -2.18 -19.30
CA SER A 95 9.18 -1.28 -19.65
C SER A 95 9.45 -0.23 -18.57
N GLY A 96 8.40 0.29 -17.94
CA GLY A 96 8.51 1.23 -16.82
C GLY A 96 9.20 0.61 -15.62
N LYS A 97 8.83 -0.63 -15.26
CA LYS A 97 9.53 -1.38 -14.21
C LYS A 97 11.04 -1.48 -14.48
N SER A 98 11.43 -1.80 -15.73
CA SER A 98 12.85 -1.85 -16.10
C SER A 98 13.52 -0.48 -15.99
N TYR A 99 12.81 0.58 -16.40
CA TYR A 99 13.32 1.95 -16.38
C TYR A 99 13.56 2.44 -14.95
N ILE A 100 12.63 2.20 -14.03
CA ILE A 100 12.76 2.54 -12.61
C ILE A 100 13.88 1.73 -11.96
N HIS A 101 13.89 0.38 -12.11
CA HIS A 101 14.91 -0.48 -11.49
C HIS A 101 16.33 -0.16 -11.95
N SER A 102 16.50 0.27 -13.18
CA SER A 102 17.81 0.64 -13.72
C SER A 102 18.25 2.06 -13.36
N GLY A 103 17.46 2.83 -12.61
CA GLY A 103 17.76 4.26 -12.36
C GLY A 103 17.74 5.08 -13.66
N GLY A 104 16.78 4.83 -14.55
CA GLY A 104 16.60 5.56 -15.80
C GLY A 104 17.51 5.13 -16.95
N ARG A 105 18.28 4.05 -16.80
CA ARG A 105 19.28 3.65 -17.82
C ARG A 105 18.75 2.73 -18.91
N SER A 106 17.72 1.94 -18.63
CA SER A 106 17.18 0.94 -19.57
C SER A 106 15.70 0.71 -19.37
N THR A 107 14.96 0.64 -20.49
CA THR A 107 13.55 0.26 -20.52
C THR A 107 13.32 -1.24 -20.76
N THR A 108 14.40 -2.01 -20.92
CA THR A 108 14.35 -3.45 -21.26
C THR A 108 15.08 -4.34 -20.26
N ASN A 109 16.05 -3.79 -19.54
CA ASN A 109 16.84 -4.52 -18.55
C ASN A 109 16.67 -3.90 -17.16
N PRO A 110 16.00 -4.58 -16.21
CA PRO A 110 15.79 -4.08 -14.85
C PRO A 110 17.04 -4.25 -13.94
N TRP A 111 18.07 -4.94 -14.39
CA TRP A 111 19.21 -5.34 -13.56
C TRP A 111 20.39 -4.37 -13.68
N GLY A 112 21.26 -4.37 -12.65
CA GLY A 112 22.50 -3.61 -12.63
C GLY A 112 22.33 -2.11 -12.40
N GLY A 113 21.18 -1.67 -11.86
CA GLY A 113 20.98 -0.32 -11.32
C GLY A 113 21.83 -0.09 -10.07
N GLU A 114 22.28 1.15 -9.86
CA GLU A 114 22.84 1.58 -8.58
C GLU A 114 21.72 1.72 -7.55
N GLN A 115 22.04 1.48 -6.28
CA GLN A 115 21.02 1.36 -5.22
C GLN A 115 20.22 2.66 -5.03
N ASP A 116 20.89 3.78 -4.72
CA ASP A 116 20.20 5.03 -4.46
C ASP A 116 19.48 5.60 -5.71
N PRO A 117 20.07 5.61 -6.92
CA PRO A 117 19.36 5.94 -8.15
C PRO A 117 18.08 5.11 -8.38
N PHE A 118 18.07 3.83 -8.02
CA PHE A 118 16.85 3.01 -8.08
C PHE A 118 15.81 3.45 -7.05
N LEU A 119 16.19 3.65 -5.78
CA LEU A 119 15.29 4.08 -4.71
C LEU A 119 14.71 5.48 -5.00
N GLU A 120 15.53 6.40 -5.48
CA GLU A 120 15.12 7.74 -5.90
C GLU A 120 14.17 7.71 -7.10
N SER A 121 14.44 6.82 -8.08
CA SER A 121 13.52 6.61 -9.21
C SER A 121 12.16 6.04 -8.77
N MET A 122 12.13 5.17 -7.76
CA MET A 122 10.86 4.69 -7.18
C MET A 122 10.07 5.84 -6.56
N ALA A 123 10.70 6.70 -5.77
CA ALA A 123 10.02 7.84 -5.16
C ALA A 123 9.49 8.81 -6.23
N ALA A 124 10.29 9.11 -7.26
CA ALA A 124 9.87 9.97 -8.37
C ALA A 124 8.70 9.39 -9.18
N ALA A 125 8.71 8.08 -9.45
CA ALA A 125 7.60 7.40 -10.13
C ALA A 125 6.34 7.34 -9.26
N ALA A 126 6.47 7.09 -7.95
CA ALA A 126 5.34 7.15 -7.02
C ALA A 126 4.71 8.55 -6.98
N GLN A 127 5.54 9.62 -7.01
CA GLN A 127 5.06 11.00 -7.13
C GLN A 127 4.31 11.23 -8.44
N ALA A 128 4.84 10.73 -9.55
CA ALA A 128 4.18 10.87 -10.85
C ALA A 128 2.77 10.25 -10.85
N VAL A 129 2.61 9.06 -10.26
CA VAL A 129 1.30 8.40 -10.12
C VAL A 129 0.38 9.17 -9.17
N HIS A 130 0.88 9.65 -8.03
CA HIS A 130 0.12 10.48 -7.09
C HIS A 130 -0.41 11.76 -7.76
N ASP A 131 0.47 12.46 -8.48
CA ASP A 131 0.15 13.68 -9.21
C ASP A 131 -0.83 13.43 -10.37
N TYR A 132 -0.68 12.30 -11.08
CA TYR A 132 -1.58 11.92 -12.17
C TYR A 132 -3.04 11.82 -11.70
N PHE A 133 -3.27 11.27 -10.53
CA PHE A 133 -4.60 11.23 -9.91
C PHE A 133 -4.99 12.54 -9.19
N GLY A 134 -4.15 13.58 -9.21
CA GLY A 134 -4.40 14.84 -8.50
C GLY A 134 -4.55 14.64 -6.99
N GLY A 135 -3.82 13.71 -6.41
CA GLY A 135 -3.89 13.35 -4.99
C GLY A 135 -5.08 12.46 -4.62
N LYS A 136 -5.91 12.05 -5.57
CA LYS A 136 -7.06 11.16 -5.31
C LYS A 136 -6.60 9.70 -5.18
N VAL A 137 -5.76 9.43 -4.20
CA VAL A 137 -5.24 8.10 -3.89
C VAL A 137 -5.39 7.84 -2.41
N LEU A 138 -5.97 6.70 -2.07
CA LEU A 138 -5.95 6.15 -0.71
C LEU A 138 -4.88 5.07 -0.65
N TYR A 139 -3.94 5.21 0.27
CA TYR A 139 -2.86 4.25 0.49
C TYR A 139 -3.16 3.37 1.69
N ILE A 140 -2.96 2.07 1.55
CA ILE A 140 -3.19 1.06 2.59
C ILE A 140 -2.01 0.10 2.62
N ASN A 141 -1.35 -0.07 3.77
CA ASN A 141 -0.38 -1.12 4.02
C ASN A 141 -0.99 -2.19 4.92
N VAL A 142 -0.96 -3.43 4.47
CA VAL A 142 -1.31 -4.61 5.28
C VAL A 142 -0.03 -5.20 5.83
N MET A 143 0.15 -5.09 7.14
CA MET A 143 1.34 -5.55 7.88
C MET A 143 1.06 -6.89 8.55
N ASN A 144 0.87 -7.92 7.74
CA ASN A 144 0.70 -9.30 8.19
C ASN A 144 1.68 -10.23 7.46
N ASN A 145 1.95 -11.40 8.00
CA ASN A 145 2.90 -12.35 7.44
C ASN A 145 4.24 -11.67 7.08
N LEU A 146 4.77 -10.87 7.98
CA LEU A 146 5.93 -10.00 7.76
C LEU A 146 7.20 -10.83 7.53
N SER A 147 7.55 -11.00 6.27
CA SER A 147 8.73 -11.73 5.80
C SER A 147 9.84 -10.76 5.37
N VAL A 148 11.08 -11.24 5.44
CA VAL A 148 12.26 -10.56 4.88
C VAL A 148 12.25 -10.54 3.36
N ASP A 149 11.49 -11.44 2.72
CA ASP A 149 11.39 -11.56 1.28
C ASP A 149 10.04 -11.07 0.75
N CYS A 150 10.01 -10.79 -0.53
CA CYS A 150 8.84 -10.28 -1.23
C CYS A 150 7.96 -11.44 -1.72
N ASP A 151 6.65 -11.20 -1.81
CA ASP A 151 5.67 -12.12 -2.42
C ASP A 151 5.98 -12.47 -3.90
N CYS A 152 6.88 -11.70 -4.53
CA CYS A 152 7.36 -12.00 -5.89
C CYS A 152 8.48 -13.06 -5.92
N ASP A 153 9.03 -13.46 -4.78
CA ASP A 153 9.95 -14.58 -4.68
C ASP A 153 9.16 -15.89 -4.82
N GLY A 154 9.72 -16.84 -5.58
CA GLY A 154 9.11 -18.15 -5.77
C GLY A 154 9.21 -19.07 -4.54
N ASN A 155 10.10 -18.75 -3.59
CA ASN A 155 10.31 -19.47 -2.34
C ASN A 155 10.68 -18.50 -1.22
N PRO A 156 9.76 -17.62 -0.80
CA PRO A 156 10.05 -16.61 0.21
C PRO A 156 10.30 -17.23 1.57
N SER A 157 11.12 -16.58 2.38
CA SER A 157 11.33 -16.92 3.78
C SER A 157 10.00 -16.89 4.55
N LYS A 158 9.87 -17.78 5.52
CA LYS A 158 8.71 -17.73 6.42
C LYS A 158 8.70 -16.43 7.21
N PRO A 159 7.51 -15.87 7.51
CA PRO A 159 7.38 -14.73 8.41
C PRO A 159 8.06 -15.01 9.75
N GLN A 160 8.79 -14.02 10.25
CA GLN A 160 9.52 -14.10 11.53
C GLN A 160 9.03 -13.04 12.53
N MET A 161 8.31 -12.05 12.06
CA MET A 161 7.70 -10.99 12.85
C MET A 161 6.19 -11.19 12.89
N ALA A 162 5.58 -11.00 14.07
CA ALA A 162 4.14 -11.06 14.24
C ALA A 162 3.40 -10.02 13.41
N ASP A 163 2.14 -10.29 13.11
CA ASP A 163 1.26 -9.38 12.42
C ASP A 163 1.04 -8.11 13.26
N ILE A 164 1.04 -6.96 12.61
CA ILE A 164 0.78 -5.67 13.27
C ILE A 164 -0.65 -5.22 13.02
N GLY A 165 -1.10 -5.30 11.75
CA GLY A 165 -2.44 -4.85 11.37
C GLY A 165 -2.47 -4.13 10.03
N ILE A 166 -3.41 -3.19 9.88
CA ILE A 166 -3.63 -2.45 8.63
C ILE A 166 -3.51 -0.96 8.93
N LEU A 167 -2.63 -0.29 8.19
CA LEU A 167 -2.45 1.15 8.25
C LEU A 167 -2.94 1.81 6.97
N ALA A 168 -3.54 2.99 7.08
CA ALA A 168 -4.02 3.75 5.93
C ALA A 168 -3.70 5.25 6.05
N SER A 169 -3.43 5.91 4.92
CA SER A 169 -3.19 7.35 4.83
C SER A 169 -3.48 7.85 3.42
N THR A 170 -3.67 9.15 3.26
CA THR A 170 -3.62 9.84 1.97
C THR A 170 -2.22 10.31 1.61
N ASP A 171 -1.28 10.26 2.56
CA ASP A 171 0.15 10.54 2.37
C ASP A 171 0.95 9.23 2.35
N PRO A 172 1.55 8.84 1.20
CA PRO A 172 2.28 7.58 1.08
C PRO A 172 3.62 7.58 1.82
N VAL A 173 4.25 8.75 1.98
CA VAL A 173 5.52 8.92 2.70
C VAL A 173 5.29 8.71 4.19
N ALA A 174 4.27 9.38 4.75
CA ALA A 174 3.86 9.23 6.14
C ALA A 174 3.47 7.78 6.47
N LEU A 175 2.78 7.10 5.55
CA LEU A 175 2.33 5.73 5.75
C LEU A 175 3.50 4.73 5.78
N ASP A 176 4.39 4.77 4.78
CA ASP A 176 5.55 3.88 4.76
C ASP A 176 6.50 4.19 5.92
N LYS A 177 6.65 5.48 6.32
CA LYS A 177 7.42 5.87 7.52
C LYS A 177 6.83 5.26 8.79
N ALA A 178 5.52 5.34 8.98
CA ALA A 178 4.86 4.74 10.15
C ALA A 178 5.06 3.22 10.21
N CYS A 179 4.95 2.53 9.06
CA CYS A 179 5.23 1.10 8.97
C CYS A 179 6.68 0.75 9.30
N LEU A 180 7.64 1.54 8.81
CA LEU A 180 9.06 1.37 9.13
C LEU A 180 9.32 1.56 10.63
N ASP A 181 8.73 2.59 11.24
CA ASP A 181 8.88 2.84 12.68
C ASP A 181 8.34 1.69 13.52
N LEU A 182 7.22 1.09 13.14
CA LEU A 182 6.68 -0.10 13.81
C LEU A 182 7.62 -1.31 13.68
N VAL A 183 8.29 -1.47 12.53
CA VAL A 183 9.30 -2.53 12.36
C VAL A 183 10.56 -2.24 13.19
N PHE A 184 11.06 -1.00 13.17
CA PHE A 184 12.31 -0.65 13.86
C PHE A 184 12.15 -0.58 15.39
N ASN A 185 10.96 -0.26 15.89
CA ASN A 185 10.63 -0.21 17.30
C ASN A 185 10.02 -1.51 17.84
N HIS A 186 10.00 -2.60 17.02
CA HIS A 186 9.44 -3.88 17.45
C HIS A 186 10.20 -4.46 18.64
N ASP A 187 9.45 -4.93 19.63
CA ASP A 187 10.02 -5.60 20.82
C ASP A 187 10.34 -7.05 20.47
N ASN A 188 11.60 -7.29 20.10
CA ASN A 188 12.05 -8.59 19.62
C ASN A 188 12.09 -9.62 20.75
N THR A 189 11.34 -10.70 20.58
CA THR A 189 11.28 -11.83 21.50
C THR A 189 11.62 -13.15 20.79
N THR A 190 11.74 -14.24 21.56
CA THR A 190 11.96 -15.55 20.97
C THR A 190 10.74 -16.00 20.15
N GLY A 191 10.94 -16.21 18.84
CA GLY A 191 9.88 -16.62 17.90
C GLY A 191 9.08 -15.47 17.29
N ASP A 192 9.37 -14.22 17.71
CA ASP A 192 8.78 -13.00 17.14
C ASP A 192 9.87 -11.92 17.04
N THR A 193 10.43 -11.71 15.84
CA THR A 193 11.57 -10.82 15.66
C THR A 193 11.54 -10.09 14.33
N ALA A 194 11.76 -8.78 14.38
CA ALA A 194 11.94 -7.91 13.21
C ALA A 194 13.39 -7.86 12.73
N VAL A 195 14.36 -8.43 13.45
CA VAL A 195 15.80 -8.29 13.17
C VAL A 195 16.19 -8.63 11.72
N PRO A 196 15.71 -9.73 11.10
CA PRO A 196 16.04 -10.03 9.71
C PRO A 196 15.48 -8.99 8.74
N LEU A 197 14.26 -8.49 8.99
CA LEU A 197 13.62 -7.45 8.18
C LEU A 197 14.34 -6.11 8.34
N GLN A 198 14.65 -5.70 9.56
CA GLN A 198 15.44 -4.49 9.85
C GLN A 198 16.81 -4.54 9.15
N LYS A 199 17.49 -5.71 9.22
CA LYS A 199 18.77 -5.91 8.55
C LYS A 199 18.64 -5.76 7.03
N ARG A 200 17.62 -6.37 6.40
CA ARG A 200 17.37 -6.26 4.96
C ARG A 200 17.14 -4.80 4.56
N ILE A 201 16.36 -4.05 5.32
CA ILE A 201 16.09 -2.63 5.06
C ILE A 201 17.38 -1.81 5.15
N ASN A 202 18.19 -2.03 6.19
CA ASN A 202 19.44 -1.31 6.39
C ASN A 202 20.49 -1.66 5.33
N ASP A 203 20.71 -2.94 5.05
CA ASP A 203 21.71 -3.41 4.07
C ASP A 203 21.45 -2.85 2.66
N LEU A 204 20.22 -2.55 2.33
CA LEU A 204 19.79 -2.05 1.03
C LEU A 204 19.39 -0.56 1.06
N HIS A 205 19.74 0.17 2.11
CA HIS A 205 19.44 1.60 2.26
C HIS A 205 17.94 1.90 2.04
N GLY A 206 17.06 0.95 2.43
CA GLY A 206 15.64 0.96 2.05
C GLY A 206 14.85 2.18 2.52
N THR A 207 15.24 2.78 3.67
CA THR A 207 14.59 4.02 4.19
C THR A 207 14.74 5.20 3.24
N TRP A 208 15.76 5.20 2.37
CA TRP A 208 16.05 6.29 1.44
C TRP A 208 14.89 6.59 0.48
N THR A 209 14.10 5.60 0.09
CA THR A 209 12.90 5.86 -0.74
C THR A 209 11.89 6.78 -0.02
N VAL A 210 11.71 6.62 1.29
CA VAL A 210 10.82 7.46 2.11
C VAL A 210 11.42 8.85 2.30
N GLU A 211 12.69 8.91 2.67
CA GLU A 211 13.43 10.17 2.87
C GLU A 211 13.48 11.00 1.60
N TYR A 212 13.77 10.35 0.48
CA TYR A 212 13.79 11.02 -0.82
C TYR A 212 12.38 11.43 -1.28
N GLY A 213 11.36 10.62 -1.01
CA GLY A 213 9.95 10.98 -1.24
C GLY A 213 9.56 12.30 -0.57
N GLU A 214 10.00 12.54 0.67
CA GLU A 214 9.82 13.82 1.35
C GLU A 214 10.63 14.94 0.69
N GLN A 215 11.89 14.68 0.34
CA GLN A 215 12.76 15.70 -0.30
C GLN A 215 12.20 16.22 -1.60
N ILE A 216 11.57 15.39 -2.42
CA ILE A 216 10.93 15.78 -3.68
C ILE A 216 9.50 16.31 -3.52
N GLY A 217 8.97 16.36 -2.28
CA GLY A 217 7.65 16.90 -1.98
C GLY A 217 6.48 15.98 -2.34
N LEU A 218 6.67 14.66 -2.32
CA LEU A 218 5.59 13.69 -2.48
C LEU A 218 4.70 13.63 -1.22
N GLY A 219 5.27 13.79 -0.04
CA GLY A 219 4.60 13.75 1.24
C GLY A 219 5.52 14.18 2.38
N THR A 220 5.20 13.82 3.61
CA THR A 220 6.00 14.13 4.80
C THR A 220 6.22 12.91 5.67
N GLN A 221 7.37 12.82 6.33
CA GLN A 221 7.65 11.79 7.32
C GLN A 221 6.98 12.07 8.68
N ALA A 222 6.48 13.29 8.88
CA ALA A 222 5.73 13.63 10.08
C ALA A 222 4.32 13.06 9.99
N TYR A 223 3.92 12.28 10.99
CA TYR A 223 2.59 11.68 11.06
C TYR A 223 2.05 11.65 12.49
N ASN A 224 0.75 11.47 12.62
CA ASN A 224 0.08 11.13 13.86
C ASN A 224 -0.60 9.77 13.67
N LEU A 225 -0.10 8.75 14.40
CA LEU A 225 -0.68 7.41 14.35
C LEU A 225 -1.92 7.35 15.23
N ILE A 226 -3.07 7.08 14.62
CA ILE A 226 -4.35 6.95 15.30
C ILE A 226 -4.70 5.46 15.36
N ASP A 227 -4.70 4.88 16.54
CA ASP A 227 -5.10 3.50 16.77
C ASP A 227 -6.63 3.42 16.86
N LEU A 228 -7.27 2.91 15.81
CA LEU A 228 -8.72 2.80 15.74
C LEU A 228 -9.26 1.66 16.60
N ASP A 229 -8.49 0.61 16.86
CA ASP A 229 -8.93 -0.52 17.69
C ASP A 229 -9.03 -0.10 19.15
N ASN A 230 -8.10 0.73 19.63
CA ASN A 230 -8.13 1.29 20.98
C ASN A 230 -9.08 2.51 21.09
N GLN A 231 -9.28 3.27 20.02
CA GLN A 231 -10.27 4.35 20.00
C GLN A 231 -11.71 3.82 19.99
N ALA A 232 -11.98 2.68 19.39
CA ALA A 232 -13.29 2.03 19.50
C ALA A 232 -13.61 1.65 20.97
N SER A 233 -12.60 1.54 21.84
CA SER A 233 -12.78 1.38 23.28
C SER A 233 -12.93 2.73 24.04
N VAL A 234 -12.51 3.84 23.42
CA VAL A 234 -12.62 5.21 23.99
C VAL A 234 -13.94 5.88 23.59
N ASP A 235 -14.51 5.54 22.44
CA ASP A 235 -15.87 5.94 22.03
C ASP A 235 -16.97 5.12 22.72
N ARG A 236 -16.73 4.60 23.91
CA ARG A 236 -17.81 4.51 24.92
C ARG A 236 -18.06 5.94 25.37
N ASN A 237 -18.75 6.68 24.51
CA ASN A 237 -19.24 8.00 24.83
C ASN A 237 -20.15 7.87 26.05
N ILE A 238 -19.53 8.08 27.21
CA ILE A 238 -20.26 8.30 28.45
C ILE A 238 -20.52 9.80 28.44
N SER A 239 -21.75 10.22 28.44
CA SER A 239 -22.09 11.62 28.69
C SER A 239 -21.47 12.02 30.06
N ASP A 240 -21.16 13.30 30.30
CA ASP A 240 -20.65 13.81 31.59
C ASP A 240 -21.49 13.38 32.82
N LYS A 241 -22.60 12.70 32.61
CA LYS A 241 -23.54 12.14 33.61
C LYS A 241 -23.52 10.61 33.69
N GLY A 242 -22.59 9.92 33.03
CA GLY A 242 -22.48 8.45 33.05
C GLY A 242 -23.53 7.70 32.22
N THR A 243 -24.31 8.38 31.38
CA THR A 243 -25.31 7.75 30.49
C THR A 243 -24.61 7.28 29.21
N PRO A 244 -24.76 6.01 28.77
CA PRO A 244 -24.22 5.54 27.52
C PRO A 244 -24.79 6.34 26.35
N VAL A 245 -23.95 6.68 25.36
CA VAL A 245 -24.38 7.30 24.11
C VAL A 245 -23.99 6.44 22.92
N TYR A 246 -24.79 6.50 21.88
CA TYR A 246 -24.66 5.63 20.71
C TYR A 246 -24.46 6.45 19.45
N ASN A 247 -23.44 6.09 18.67
CA ASN A 247 -23.31 6.49 17.28
C ASN A 247 -23.71 5.29 16.40
N VAL A 248 -24.69 5.48 15.53
CA VAL A 248 -25.27 4.39 14.74
C VAL A 248 -25.14 4.70 13.27
N TYR A 249 -24.68 3.73 12.52
CA TYR A 249 -24.52 3.78 11.08
C TYR A 249 -25.22 2.58 10.43
N THR A 250 -25.71 2.75 9.22
CA THR A 250 -26.09 1.64 8.35
C THR A 250 -24.84 0.88 7.88
N VAL A 251 -25.01 -0.33 7.38
CA VAL A 251 -23.87 -1.18 6.89
C VAL A 251 -23.15 -0.57 5.69
N ASP A 252 -23.78 0.36 4.97
CA ASP A 252 -23.19 1.15 3.87
C ASP A 252 -22.55 2.48 4.35
N GLY A 253 -22.42 2.67 5.67
CA GLY A 253 -21.68 3.78 6.27
C GLY A 253 -22.49 5.07 6.48
N LYS A 254 -23.79 5.10 6.19
CA LYS A 254 -24.63 6.29 6.42
C LYS A 254 -24.95 6.42 7.93
N ARG A 255 -24.64 7.58 8.52
CA ARG A 255 -24.95 7.86 9.93
C ARG A 255 -26.47 8.02 10.15
N VAL A 256 -27.03 7.24 11.06
CA VAL A 256 -28.46 7.22 11.42
C VAL A 256 -28.69 7.96 12.73
N LEU A 257 -27.85 7.70 13.75
CA LEU A 257 -27.90 8.39 15.04
C LEU A 257 -26.51 8.88 15.43
N SER A 258 -26.43 9.99 16.14
CA SER A 258 -25.20 10.57 16.67
C SER A 258 -25.40 11.00 18.11
N MET A 259 -24.54 10.52 19.02
CA MET A 259 -24.61 10.84 20.45
C MET A 259 -25.98 10.57 21.07
N ALA A 260 -26.70 9.59 20.55
CA ALA A 260 -28.02 9.23 21.07
C ALA A 260 -27.90 8.46 22.38
N THR A 261 -28.79 8.73 23.34
CA THR A 261 -28.83 8.04 24.65
C THR A 261 -29.62 6.73 24.62
N ALA A 262 -30.33 6.45 23.50
CA ALA A 262 -31.06 5.22 23.26
C ALA A 262 -31.07 4.89 21.76
N ILE A 263 -31.28 3.62 21.42
CA ILE A 263 -31.36 3.10 20.06
C ILE A 263 -32.78 2.55 19.73
N ASP A 264 -33.73 2.74 20.62
CA ASP A 264 -35.09 2.18 20.50
C ASP A 264 -35.90 2.76 19.32
N SER A 265 -35.44 3.86 18.76
CA SER A 265 -36.03 4.50 17.57
C SER A 265 -35.57 3.87 16.23
N LEU A 266 -34.67 2.92 16.27
CA LEU A 266 -34.21 2.25 15.07
C LEU A 266 -35.28 1.27 14.55
N THR A 267 -35.48 1.28 13.24
CA THR A 267 -36.29 0.26 12.58
C THR A 267 -35.56 -1.07 12.54
N ALA A 268 -36.28 -2.18 12.37
CA ALA A 268 -35.66 -3.50 12.23
C ALA A 268 -34.62 -3.50 11.09
N GLY A 269 -33.43 -3.96 11.37
CA GLY A 269 -32.33 -3.91 10.41
C GLY A 269 -30.98 -4.26 11.01
N VAL A 270 -29.94 -4.17 10.17
CA VAL A 270 -28.55 -4.38 10.59
C VAL A 270 -27.84 -3.03 10.62
N TYR A 271 -27.21 -2.73 11.76
CA TYR A 271 -26.54 -1.46 12.01
C TYR A 271 -25.12 -1.68 12.55
N ILE A 272 -24.28 -0.66 12.42
CA ILE A 272 -23.01 -0.55 13.14
C ILE A 272 -23.23 0.41 14.31
N VAL A 273 -23.27 -0.09 15.52
CA VAL A 273 -23.48 0.67 16.74
C VAL A 273 -22.18 0.75 17.52
N ASN A 274 -21.63 1.96 17.64
CA ASN A 274 -20.31 2.17 18.27
C ASN A 274 -19.24 1.22 17.72
N GLY A 275 -19.17 1.07 16.40
CA GLY A 275 -18.21 0.20 15.71
C GLY A 275 -18.57 -1.30 15.69
N GLN A 276 -19.61 -1.75 16.38
CA GLN A 276 -20.03 -3.16 16.42
C GLN A 276 -21.30 -3.42 15.60
N LYS A 277 -21.31 -4.53 14.86
CA LYS A 277 -22.49 -4.96 14.12
C LYS A 277 -23.58 -5.43 15.07
N GLN A 278 -24.76 -4.82 14.97
CA GLN A 278 -25.95 -5.19 15.74
C GLN A 278 -27.15 -5.44 14.83
N VAL A 279 -28.00 -6.36 15.23
CA VAL A 279 -29.28 -6.66 14.57
C VAL A 279 -30.39 -6.12 15.45
N VAL A 280 -31.12 -5.10 14.98
CA VAL A 280 -32.35 -4.59 15.61
C VAL A 280 -33.49 -5.40 15.04
N LYS A 281 -34.32 -5.99 15.90
CA LYS A 281 -35.45 -6.85 15.54
C LYS A 281 -36.78 -6.06 15.60
#